data_73b36763c08eee2ada3a3611bc5e8c67
#
_entry.id   73b36763c08eee2ada3a3611bc5e8c67
#
_cell.length_a   1.000
_cell.length_b   1.000
_cell.length_c   1.000
_cell.angle_alpha   90.00
_cell.angle_beta   90.00
_cell.angle_gamma   90.00
#
_symmetry.space_group_name_H-M   'P 1'
#
loop_
_entity.id
_entity.type
_entity.pdbx_description
1 polymer ?
#
loop_
_entity_poly.entity_id
_entity_poly.type
_entity_poly.pdbx_seq_one_letter_code
_entity_poly.pdbx_strand_id
1 'polypeptide(L)'
;YNREFIFSPRASIGFIPNFDQNLTFRLASGLYYQSPFYKELRTTVQDEHGNSIIQLNKNLKSQRSIHVIAGGDYTFRASGRNFKVSADMYYKKLDNLNPYTVDNVKIRYYGENCAQGHAMGLDVKFFGEFVPGTDSWISFSLMKAEQSIRGSEYVPMPNSQGYNVSLFFQDYFPGYKRVKLNLKGVLSGGLPVTAPRTGYEDGYFRTPTYKRVDLGFSYQLAGGTDAIMDRGFFRNLKNIWLGLDIFNLFDIKNTSSYYWITNIDNHQYAIPNYLTGRQLNIRLIVDF
;
A
#
# COMPACT_ATOMS: atom_id res chain seq x y z
N TYR A 1 10.08 -4.11 29.67
CA TYR A 1 10.04 -3.10 28.63
C TYR A 1 9.49 -1.80 29.21
N ASN A 2 9.84 -0.65 28.64
CA ASN A 2 9.58 0.69 29.17
C ASN A 2 8.09 0.90 29.52
N ARG A 3 7.78 1.30 30.76
CA ARG A 3 6.39 1.58 31.19
C ARG A 3 6.06 3.03 30.79
N GLU A 4 5.60 3.23 29.57
CA GLU A 4 5.13 4.54 29.11
C GLU A 4 3.62 4.68 29.37
N PHE A 5 3.24 5.81 29.97
CA PHE A 5 1.85 6.22 29.98
C PHE A 5 1.53 6.90 28.65
N ILE A 6 0.59 6.33 27.88
CA ILE A 6 0.21 6.79 26.57
C ILE A 6 -1.19 7.35 26.59
N PHE A 7 -1.35 8.62 26.24
CA PHE A 7 -2.63 9.29 26.07
C PHE A 7 -2.82 9.65 24.60
N SER A 8 -3.83 9.06 23.94
CA SER A 8 -4.08 9.16 22.50
C SER A 8 -5.45 9.78 22.19
N PRO A 9 -5.66 11.08 22.43
CA PRO A 9 -6.92 11.76 22.14
C PRO A 9 -7.14 11.83 20.63
N ARG A 10 -8.40 11.66 20.22
CA ARG A 10 -8.83 11.74 18.83
C ARG A 10 -10.17 12.46 18.76
N ALA A 11 -10.34 13.29 17.76
CA ALA A 11 -11.60 13.98 17.47
C ALA A 11 -11.89 13.93 15.99
N SER A 12 -13.15 13.84 15.64
CA SER A 12 -13.61 13.96 14.26
C SER A 12 -14.96 14.63 14.21
N ILE A 13 -15.18 15.40 13.14
CA ILE A 13 -16.44 16.06 12.85
C ILE A 13 -16.81 15.78 11.41
N GLY A 14 -18.08 15.46 11.18
CA GLY A 14 -18.68 15.33 9.86
C GLY A 14 -19.73 16.42 9.67
N PHE A 15 -19.78 17.01 8.49
CA PHE A 15 -20.74 18.05 8.14
C PHE A 15 -21.40 17.72 6.81
N ILE A 16 -22.72 17.67 6.80
CA ILE A 16 -23.55 17.52 5.61
C ILE A 16 -24.29 18.82 5.43
N PRO A 17 -24.05 19.59 4.34
CA PRO A 17 -24.69 20.86 4.13
C PRO A 17 -26.17 20.68 3.75
N ASN A 18 -27.04 21.59 4.23
CA ASN A 18 -28.46 21.52 3.96
C ASN A 18 -28.83 21.73 2.47
N PHE A 19 -27.97 22.39 1.71
CA PHE A 19 -28.20 22.66 0.29
C PHE A 19 -27.91 21.44 -0.61
N ASP A 20 -27.11 20.49 -0.18
CA ASP A 20 -26.86 19.22 -0.89
C ASP A 20 -26.49 18.12 0.09
N GLN A 21 -27.41 17.19 0.31
CA GLN A 21 -27.22 16.04 1.20
C GLN A 21 -26.30 14.94 0.64
N ASN A 22 -25.96 15.03 -0.64
CA ASN A 22 -25.00 14.10 -1.26
C ASN A 22 -23.55 14.49 -0.99
N LEU A 23 -23.33 15.67 -0.45
CA LEU A 23 -22.01 16.20 -0.11
C LEU A 23 -21.76 16.01 1.39
N THR A 24 -20.62 15.43 1.74
CA THR A 24 -20.20 15.24 3.12
C THR A 24 -18.78 15.77 3.29
N PHE A 25 -18.55 16.65 4.25
CA PHE A 25 -17.22 17.07 4.64
C PHE A 25 -16.81 16.39 5.94
N ARG A 26 -15.52 16.09 6.06
CA ARG A 26 -14.92 15.46 7.23
C ARG A 26 -13.67 16.21 7.65
N LEU A 27 -13.52 16.39 8.95
CA LEU A 27 -12.28 16.87 9.57
C LEU A 27 -11.96 15.93 10.73
N ALA A 28 -10.75 15.43 10.79
CA ALA A 28 -10.30 14.56 11.86
C ALA A 28 -8.90 14.97 12.32
N SER A 29 -8.67 14.91 13.61
CA SER A 29 -7.34 15.10 14.19
C SER A 29 -7.13 14.13 15.34
N GLY A 30 -5.87 13.73 15.57
CA GLY A 30 -5.58 12.84 16.68
C GLY A 30 -4.09 12.68 16.93
N LEU A 31 -3.81 12.25 18.16
CA LEU A 31 -2.49 11.88 18.62
C LEU A 31 -2.41 10.35 18.65
N TYR A 32 -1.38 9.81 17.99
CA TYR A 32 -1.19 8.38 17.84
C TYR A 32 0.19 7.98 18.33
N TYR A 33 0.27 6.81 18.95
CA TYR A 33 1.53 6.23 19.38
C TYR A 33 1.66 4.81 18.84
N GLN A 34 2.88 4.47 18.49
CA GLN A 34 3.25 3.13 18.07
C GLN A 34 4.42 2.65 18.94
N SER A 35 4.16 1.62 19.74
CA SER A 35 5.21 0.96 20.50
C SER A 35 6.19 0.25 19.56
N PRO A 36 7.48 0.22 19.90
CA PRO A 36 8.48 -0.48 19.10
C PRO A 36 8.17 -1.96 18.93
N PHE A 37 8.36 -2.48 17.72
CA PHE A 37 8.29 -3.91 17.45
C PHE A 37 9.49 -4.64 18.06
N TYR A 38 9.36 -5.94 18.24
CA TYR A 38 10.46 -6.77 18.76
C TYR A 38 11.76 -6.63 17.94
N LYS A 39 11.65 -6.51 16.61
CA LYS A 39 12.82 -6.30 15.73
C LYS A 39 13.51 -4.96 15.95
N GLU A 40 12.78 -3.91 16.26
CA GLU A 40 13.31 -2.58 16.57
C GLU A 40 14.05 -2.56 17.90
N LEU A 41 13.59 -3.37 18.87
CA LEU A 41 14.18 -3.50 20.18
C LEU A 41 15.50 -4.29 20.19
N ARG A 42 15.78 -5.08 19.16
CA ARG A 42 16.99 -5.90 19.07
C ARG A 42 18.17 -5.06 18.64
N THR A 43 19.15 -4.90 19.52
CA THR A 43 20.43 -4.28 19.24
C THR A 43 21.53 -5.34 19.32
N THR A 44 22.47 -5.33 18.37
CA THR A 44 23.65 -6.19 18.41
C THR A 44 24.77 -5.40 19.07
N VAL A 45 25.25 -5.89 20.21
CA VAL A 45 26.40 -5.35 20.91
C VAL A 45 27.54 -6.38 20.92
N GLN A 46 28.77 -5.92 20.97
CA GLN A 46 29.92 -6.82 21.16
C GLN A 46 30.13 -7.02 22.66
N ASP A 47 30.34 -8.29 23.04
CA ASP A 47 30.77 -8.62 24.40
C ASP A 47 32.28 -8.29 24.61
N GLU A 48 32.75 -8.49 25.83
CA GLU A 48 34.16 -8.25 26.20
C GLU A 48 35.15 -9.12 25.41
N HIS A 49 34.68 -10.19 24.76
CA HIS A 49 35.45 -11.11 23.95
C HIS A 49 35.31 -10.85 22.45
N GLY A 50 34.59 -9.76 22.05
CA GLY A 50 34.35 -9.41 20.64
C GLY A 50 33.25 -10.21 19.95
N ASN A 51 32.48 -11.05 20.67
CA ASN A 51 31.36 -11.79 20.10
C ASN A 51 30.14 -10.88 19.99
N SER A 52 29.39 -11.04 18.90
CA SER A 52 28.14 -10.31 18.70
C SER A 52 27.01 -10.96 19.50
N ILE A 53 26.54 -10.28 20.55
CA ILE A 53 25.38 -10.70 21.33
C ILE A 53 24.17 -9.80 21.02
N ILE A 54 22.96 -10.40 21.07
CA ILE A 54 21.72 -9.66 20.88
C ILE A 54 21.22 -9.21 22.24
N GLN A 55 21.11 -7.89 22.38
CA GLN A 55 20.55 -7.25 23.59
C GLN A 55 19.25 -6.54 23.25
N LEU A 56 18.30 -6.51 24.20
CA LEU A 56 17.07 -5.73 24.04
C LEU A 56 17.32 -4.27 24.44
N ASN A 57 17.10 -3.35 23.51
CA ASN A 57 17.12 -1.92 23.79
C ASN A 57 15.82 -1.49 24.47
N LYS A 58 15.82 -1.47 25.79
CA LYS A 58 14.67 -1.09 26.61
C LYS A 58 14.40 0.42 26.67
N ASN A 59 15.33 1.23 26.15
CA ASN A 59 15.27 2.69 26.21
C ASN A 59 14.51 3.29 25.01
N LEU A 60 14.17 2.48 24.02
CA LEU A 60 13.39 2.93 22.89
C LEU A 60 11.98 3.36 23.33
N LYS A 61 11.60 4.57 23.00
CA LYS A 61 10.29 5.14 23.28
C LYS A 61 9.32 4.84 22.14
N SER A 62 8.03 4.90 22.45
CA SER A 62 6.99 4.85 21.43
C SER A 62 7.12 6.00 20.43
N GLN A 63 7.03 5.69 19.16
CA GLN A 63 6.96 6.69 18.09
C GLN A 63 5.62 7.43 18.21
N ARG A 64 5.62 8.74 17.99
CA ARG A 64 4.44 9.59 18.13
C ARG A 64 4.09 10.22 16.79
N SER A 65 2.79 10.32 16.51
CA SER A 65 2.30 10.99 15.32
C SER A 65 1.07 11.84 15.62
N ILE A 66 1.08 13.09 15.17
CA ILE A 66 -0.07 13.98 15.19
C ILE A 66 -0.63 14.00 13.78
N HIS A 67 -1.91 13.64 13.62
CA HIS A 67 -2.59 13.62 12.33
C HIS A 67 -3.63 14.73 12.25
N VAL A 68 -3.70 15.37 11.09
CA VAL A 68 -4.82 16.24 10.66
C VAL A 68 -5.25 15.77 9.29
N ILE A 69 -6.53 15.47 9.13
CA ILE A 69 -7.12 14.96 7.89
C ILE A 69 -8.36 15.80 7.60
N ALA A 70 -8.43 16.37 6.42
CA ALA A 70 -9.61 17.06 5.91
C ALA A 70 -10.03 16.40 4.59
N GLY A 71 -11.30 16.04 4.47
CA GLY A 71 -11.78 15.36 3.28
C GLY A 71 -13.25 15.56 3.02
N GLY A 72 -13.70 15.07 1.90
CA GLY A 72 -15.10 15.10 1.51
C GLY A 72 -15.47 13.98 0.57
N ASP A 73 -16.75 13.67 0.59
CA ASP A 73 -17.40 12.72 -0.29
C ASP A 73 -18.50 13.41 -1.05
N TYR A 74 -18.62 13.09 -2.33
CA TYR A 74 -19.75 13.50 -3.15
C TYR A 74 -20.34 12.28 -3.85
N THR A 75 -21.61 12.01 -3.56
CA THR A 75 -22.36 10.92 -4.18
C THR A 75 -23.32 11.49 -5.20
N PHE A 76 -23.34 10.94 -6.41
CA PHE A 76 -24.23 11.41 -7.47
C PHE A 76 -24.74 10.25 -8.32
N ARG A 77 -25.81 10.53 -9.07
CA ARG A 77 -26.35 9.60 -10.04
C ARG A 77 -26.08 10.07 -11.46
N ALA A 78 -25.56 9.18 -12.29
CA ALA A 78 -25.38 9.41 -13.72
C ALA A 78 -25.89 8.18 -14.48
N SER A 79 -26.71 8.38 -15.51
CA SER A 79 -27.33 7.30 -16.28
C SER A 79 -28.08 6.26 -15.43
N GLY A 80 -28.73 6.72 -14.34
CA GLY A 80 -29.47 5.87 -13.41
C GLY A 80 -28.62 5.06 -12.42
N ARG A 81 -27.30 5.27 -12.38
CA ARG A 81 -26.33 4.53 -11.56
C ARG A 81 -25.70 5.42 -10.49
N ASN A 82 -25.24 4.81 -9.42
CA ASN A 82 -24.63 5.52 -8.30
C ASN A 82 -23.12 5.62 -8.47
N PHE A 83 -22.61 6.82 -8.30
CA PHE A 83 -21.18 7.12 -8.30
C PHE A 83 -20.80 7.88 -7.04
N LYS A 84 -19.56 7.76 -6.63
CA LYS A 84 -19.02 8.51 -5.50
C LYS A 84 -17.60 8.97 -5.81
N VAL A 85 -17.31 10.22 -5.51
CA VAL A 85 -15.96 10.79 -5.45
C VAL A 85 -15.62 11.01 -3.99
N SER A 86 -14.44 10.58 -3.57
CA SER A 86 -13.86 10.91 -2.26
C SER A 86 -12.53 11.61 -2.47
N ALA A 87 -12.28 12.66 -1.71
CA ALA A 87 -11.00 13.35 -1.69
C ALA A 87 -10.60 13.63 -0.25
N ASP A 88 -9.40 13.22 0.15
CA ASP A 88 -8.85 13.40 1.49
C ASP A 88 -7.44 14.01 1.39
N MET A 89 -7.24 15.14 2.07
CA MET A 89 -5.93 15.75 2.30
C MET A 89 -5.49 15.44 3.72
N TYR A 90 -4.22 15.08 3.90
CA TYR A 90 -3.69 14.79 5.21
C TYR A 90 -2.32 15.40 5.45
N TYR A 91 -2.07 15.72 6.71
CA TYR A 91 -0.76 16.07 7.24
C TYR A 91 -0.51 15.29 8.53
N LYS A 92 0.68 14.69 8.64
CA LYS A 92 1.13 13.95 9.81
C LYS A 92 2.49 14.47 10.24
N LYS A 93 2.57 14.96 11.48
CA LYS A 93 3.84 15.25 12.13
C LYS A 93 4.28 14.02 12.89
N LEU A 94 5.53 13.63 12.72
CA LEU A 94 6.11 12.41 13.27
C LEU A 94 7.27 12.76 14.20
N ASP A 95 7.21 12.26 15.43
CA ASP A 95 8.23 12.50 16.45
C ASP A 95 8.70 11.15 17.04
N ASN A 96 9.88 11.15 17.63
CA ASN A 96 10.50 9.97 18.24
C ASN A 96 10.63 8.79 17.28
N LEU A 97 10.92 9.06 16.01
CA LEU A 97 11.09 8.00 15.03
C LEU A 97 12.36 7.21 15.32
N ASN A 98 12.28 5.89 15.15
CA ASN A 98 13.42 5.01 15.04
C ASN A 98 13.70 4.75 13.55
N PRO A 99 14.60 5.52 12.91
CA PRO A 99 14.84 5.39 11.48
C PRO A 99 15.45 4.04 11.13
N TYR A 100 15.33 3.65 9.88
CA TYR A 100 15.91 2.43 9.36
C TYR A 100 16.41 2.61 7.93
N THR A 101 17.37 1.79 7.56
CA THR A 101 17.81 1.60 6.18
C THR A 101 17.40 0.24 5.67
N VAL A 102 17.31 0.11 4.36
CA VAL A 102 17.03 -1.17 3.69
C VAL A 102 18.29 -1.62 2.96
N ASP A 103 18.94 -2.66 3.49
CA ASP A 103 20.12 -3.28 2.92
C ASP A 103 19.71 -4.56 2.19
N ASN A 104 19.67 -4.53 0.86
CA ASN A 104 19.03 -5.52 -0.01
C ASN A 104 17.55 -5.68 0.34
N VAL A 105 17.20 -6.71 1.10
CA VAL A 105 15.83 -6.98 1.59
C VAL A 105 15.74 -6.95 3.12
N LYS A 106 16.85 -6.60 3.80
CA LYS A 106 16.91 -6.55 5.26
C LYS A 106 16.73 -5.14 5.77
N ILE A 107 15.80 -4.97 6.70
CA ILE A 107 15.62 -3.71 7.43
C ILE A 107 16.63 -3.68 8.57
N ARG A 108 17.40 -2.59 8.63
CA ARG A 108 18.35 -2.29 9.71
C ARG A 108 17.91 -1.02 10.42
N TYR A 109 17.45 -1.18 11.65
CA TYR A 109 17.05 -0.07 12.51
C TYR A 109 18.28 0.60 13.15
N TYR A 110 18.21 1.91 13.33
CA TYR A 110 19.23 2.66 14.10
C TYR A 110 19.20 2.29 15.59
N GLY A 111 18.05 1.82 16.09
CA GLY A 111 17.88 1.43 17.50
C GLY A 111 17.76 2.62 18.45
N GLU A 112 17.50 3.81 17.95
CA GLU A 112 17.39 5.06 18.70
C GLU A 112 16.19 5.88 18.17
N ASN A 113 15.52 6.61 19.06
CA ASN A 113 14.53 7.60 18.67
C ASN A 113 15.20 8.91 18.23
N CYS A 114 16.00 8.87 17.19
CA CYS A 114 16.86 9.97 16.76
C CYS A 114 16.35 10.73 15.54
N ALA A 115 15.11 10.47 15.10
CA ALA A 115 14.54 11.17 13.96
C ALA A 115 13.18 11.77 14.25
N GLN A 116 12.85 12.79 13.49
CA GLN A 116 11.55 13.42 13.37
C GLN A 116 11.18 13.52 11.89
N GLY A 117 9.89 13.64 11.58
CA GLY A 117 9.48 13.69 10.20
C GLY A 117 8.09 14.26 9.98
N HIS A 118 7.71 14.28 8.74
CA HIS A 118 6.33 14.60 8.36
C HIS A 118 5.91 13.80 7.13
N ALA A 119 4.62 13.55 7.02
CA ALA A 119 4.01 13.00 5.83
C ALA A 119 2.77 13.80 5.47
N MET A 120 2.64 14.17 4.21
CA MET A 120 1.48 14.87 3.68
C MET A 120 1.07 14.27 2.35
N GLY A 121 -0.20 14.39 2.02
CA GLY A 121 -0.68 13.88 0.76
C GLY A 121 -2.11 14.24 0.46
N LEU A 122 -2.50 13.86 -0.75
CA LEU A 122 -3.85 13.96 -1.30
C LEU A 122 -4.23 12.61 -1.88
N ASP A 123 -5.33 12.04 -1.40
CA ASP A 123 -5.93 10.83 -1.91
C ASP A 123 -7.26 11.16 -2.56
N VAL A 124 -7.44 10.79 -3.83
CA VAL A 124 -8.69 10.94 -4.57
C VAL A 124 -9.14 9.57 -5.03
N LYS A 125 -10.38 9.23 -4.80
CA LYS A 125 -10.99 7.98 -5.25
C LYS A 125 -12.32 8.25 -5.94
N PHE A 126 -12.45 7.71 -7.14
CA PHE A 126 -13.68 7.67 -7.88
C PHE A 126 -14.14 6.22 -7.98
N PHE A 127 -15.35 5.93 -7.54
CA PHE A 127 -15.91 4.59 -7.62
C PHE A 127 -17.40 4.61 -7.89
N GLY A 128 -17.91 3.52 -8.40
CA GLY A 128 -19.32 3.34 -8.69
C GLY A 128 -19.62 2.19 -9.62
N GLU A 129 -20.87 2.10 -9.95
CA GLU A 129 -21.42 1.07 -10.80
C GLU A 129 -21.34 1.52 -12.27
N PHE A 130 -20.18 1.35 -12.91
CA PHE A 130 -20.02 1.65 -14.34
C PHE A 130 -20.87 0.71 -15.21
N VAL A 131 -21.05 -0.51 -14.74
CA VAL A 131 -21.88 -1.53 -15.36
C VAL A 131 -22.83 -2.08 -14.29
N PRO A 132 -24.13 -2.29 -14.58
CA PRO A 132 -25.10 -2.77 -13.61
C PRO A 132 -24.65 -4.06 -12.91
N GLY A 133 -24.60 -4.02 -11.56
CA GLY A 133 -24.21 -5.15 -10.72
C GLY A 133 -22.70 -5.37 -10.57
N THR A 134 -21.87 -4.40 -11.00
CA THR A 134 -20.40 -4.48 -10.81
C THR A 134 -19.83 -3.17 -10.29
N ASP A 135 -19.00 -3.25 -9.27
CA ASP A 135 -18.29 -2.11 -8.71
C ASP A 135 -16.91 -1.96 -9.35
N SER A 136 -16.61 -0.75 -9.81
CA SER A 136 -15.32 -0.38 -10.38
C SER A 136 -14.82 0.90 -9.73
N TRP A 137 -13.51 1.07 -9.68
CA TRP A 137 -12.91 2.25 -9.08
C TRP A 137 -11.55 2.59 -9.67
N ILE A 138 -11.23 3.88 -9.57
CA ILE A 138 -9.89 4.41 -9.79
C ILE A 138 -9.50 5.25 -8.58
N SER A 139 -8.26 5.11 -8.13
CA SER A 139 -7.69 5.95 -7.08
C SER A 139 -6.40 6.58 -7.55
N PHE A 140 -6.18 7.79 -7.07
CA PHE A 140 -4.99 8.58 -7.30
C PHE A 140 -4.51 9.13 -5.97
N SER A 141 -3.24 8.89 -5.63
CA SER A 141 -2.61 9.36 -4.41
C SER A 141 -1.34 10.12 -4.73
N LEU A 142 -1.16 11.26 -4.11
CA LEU A 142 0.10 12.00 -4.04
C LEU A 142 0.58 11.99 -2.61
N MET A 143 1.83 11.66 -2.38
CA MET A 143 2.40 11.59 -1.03
C MET A 143 3.82 12.13 -1.01
N LYS A 144 4.13 12.92 0.01
CA LYS A 144 5.48 13.31 0.39
C LYS A 144 5.70 12.90 1.84
N ALA A 145 6.67 12.03 2.11
CA ALA A 145 7.05 11.62 3.45
C ALA A 145 8.55 11.78 3.62
N GLU A 146 8.96 12.59 4.58
CA GLU A 146 10.36 12.96 4.82
C GLU A 146 10.67 12.87 6.31
N GLN A 147 11.95 12.64 6.60
CA GLN A 147 12.49 12.59 7.95
C GLN A 147 13.82 13.32 8.03
N SER A 148 14.11 13.89 9.20
CA SER A 148 15.39 14.44 9.58
C SER A 148 15.98 13.53 10.66
N ILE A 149 17.15 12.96 10.40
CA ILE A 149 17.83 12.03 11.30
C ILE A 149 18.90 12.82 12.04
N ARG A 150 18.87 12.81 13.38
CA ARG A 150 19.82 13.54 14.26
C ARG A 150 19.97 15.03 13.90
N GLY A 151 18.89 15.66 13.39
CA GLY A 151 18.91 17.07 13.00
C GLY A 151 19.55 17.36 11.64
N SER A 152 19.81 16.34 10.82
CA SER A 152 20.23 16.51 9.43
C SER A 152 19.17 17.17 8.55
N GLU A 153 19.47 17.46 7.31
CA GLU A 153 18.50 17.87 6.32
C GLU A 153 17.39 16.81 6.15
N TYR A 154 16.21 17.26 5.70
CA TYR A 154 15.10 16.35 5.44
C TYR A 154 15.37 15.48 4.22
N VAL A 155 15.28 14.17 4.44
CA VAL A 155 15.42 13.14 3.40
C VAL A 155 14.15 12.32 3.28
N PRO A 156 13.84 11.74 2.12
CA PRO A 156 12.65 10.92 1.98
C PRO A 156 12.70 9.68 2.88
N MET A 157 11.56 9.36 3.47
CA MET A 157 11.40 8.09 4.18
C MET A 157 11.48 6.90 3.20
N PRO A 158 11.93 5.72 3.64
CA PRO A 158 12.10 4.55 2.77
C PRO A 158 10.84 4.13 2.00
N ASN A 159 9.67 4.48 2.50
CA ASN A 159 8.36 4.19 1.90
C ASN A 159 7.74 5.36 1.13
N SER A 160 8.47 6.44 0.88
CA SER A 160 7.98 7.64 0.18
C SER A 160 7.91 7.42 -1.32
N GLN A 161 6.80 6.88 -1.84
CA GLN A 161 6.61 6.58 -3.26
C GLN A 161 6.39 7.82 -4.16
N GLY A 162 5.90 8.92 -3.60
CA GLY A 162 5.55 10.13 -4.33
C GLY A 162 4.16 10.11 -4.92
N TYR A 163 3.81 9.11 -5.71
CA TYR A 163 2.47 8.96 -6.28
C TYR A 163 2.08 7.48 -6.42
N ASN A 164 0.76 7.24 -6.43
CA ASN A 164 0.17 5.95 -6.74
C ASN A 164 -1.13 6.15 -7.52
N VAL A 165 -1.29 5.42 -8.63
CA VAL A 165 -2.53 5.31 -9.38
C VAL A 165 -2.93 3.85 -9.40
N SER A 166 -4.15 3.55 -8.99
CA SER A 166 -4.68 2.20 -9.00
C SER A 166 -6.05 2.18 -9.64
N LEU A 167 -6.29 1.21 -10.49
CA LEU A 167 -7.53 0.99 -11.22
C LEU A 167 -8.02 -0.43 -10.97
N PHE A 168 -9.30 -0.56 -10.69
CA PHE A 168 -10.02 -1.82 -10.77
C PHE A 168 -11.30 -1.61 -11.57
N PHE A 169 -11.43 -2.35 -12.66
CA PHE A 169 -12.61 -2.34 -13.50
C PHE A 169 -13.12 -3.76 -13.66
N GLN A 170 -14.42 -3.95 -13.47
CA GLN A 170 -15.09 -5.22 -13.67
C GLN A 170 -16.33 -5.00 -14.52
N ASP A 171 -16.55 -5.88 -15.48
CA ASP A 171 -17.68 -5.85 -16.39
C ASP A 171 -18.15 -7.26 -16.78
N TYR A 172 -19.40 -7.37 -17.19
CA TYR A 172 -19.90 -8.50 -17.96
C TYR A 172 -19.63 -8.24 -19.43
N PHE A 173 -19.28 -9.29 -20.17
CA PHE A 173 -19.12 -9.15 -21.62
C PHE A 173 -20.46 -8.74 -22.26
N PRO A 174 -20.52 -7.70 -23.11
CA PRO A 174 -21.75 -7.22 -23.72
C PRO A 174 -22.56 -8.34 -24.36
N GLY A 175 -23.81 -8.50 -23.94
CA GLY A 175 -24.70 -9.56 -24.42
C GLY A 175 -24.51 -10.94 -23.77
N TYR A 176 -23.45 -11.16 -22.97
CA TYR A 176 -23.15 -12.46 -22.35
C TYR A 176 -22.94 -12.34 -20.84
N LYS A 177 -24.00 -12.36 -20.04
CA LYS A 177 -23.95 -12.27 -18.57
C LYS A 177 -23.17 -13.39 -17.89
N ARG A 178 -22.82 -14.45 -18.62
CA ARG A 178 -22.00 -15.56 -18.12
C ARG A 178 -20.50 -15.30 -18.22
N VAL A 179 -20.08 -14.22 -18.89
CA VAL A 179 -18.66 -13.87 -19.02
C VAL A 179 -18.40 -12.59 -18.26
N LYS A 180 -17.51 -12.65 -17.27
CA LYS A 180 -16.99 -11.49 -16.54
C LYS A 180 -15.56 -11.22 -16.95
N LEU A 181 -15.27 -9.94 -17.14
CA LEU A 181 -13.93 -9.42 -17.35
C LEU A 181 -13.55 -8.59 -16.13
N ASN A 182 -12.31 -8.71 -15.67
CA ASN A 182 -11.74 -7.81 -14.70
C ASN A 182 -10.37 -7.31 -15.16
N LEU A 183 -10.14 -6.04 -14.96
CA LEU A 183 -8.90 -5.34 -15.27
C LEU A 183 -8.39 -4.69 -13.99
N LYS A 184 -7.14 -4.94 -13.63
CA LYS A 184 -6.44 -4.23 -12.56
C LYS A 184 -5.24 -3.51 -13.13
N GLY A 185 -5.06 -2.27 -12.76
CA GLY A 185 -3.91 -1.47 -13.14
C GLY A 185 -3.27 -0.83 -11.93
N VAL A 186 -1.95 -0.82 -11.86
CA VAL A 186 -1.18 -0.12 -10.82
C VAL A 186 -0.01 0.60 -11.47
N LEU A 187 0.15 1.87 -11.11
CA LEU A 187 1.27 2.72 -11.47
C LEU A 187 1.75 3.44 -10.20
N SER A 188 2.96 3.18 -9.73
CA SER A 188 3.48 3.78 -8.50
C SER A 188 4.86 4.38 -8.70
N GLY A 189 5.12 5.51 -8.03
CA GLY A 189 6.44 6.10 -7.99
C GLY A 189 7.48 5.17 -7.38
N GLY A 190 8.73 5.32 -7.79
CA GLY A 190 9.84 4.55 -7.27
C GLY A 190 10.12 4.86 -5.79
N LEU A 191 10.48 3.82 -5.02
CA LEU A 191 10.94 3.96 -3.65
C LEU A 191 12.37 4.51 -3.59
N PRO A 192 12.72 5.36 -2.61
CA PRO A 192 14.09 5.77 -2.37
C PRO A 192 14.90 4.58 -1.84
N VAL A 193 16.11 4.43 -2.36
CA VAL A 193 17.05 3.35 -2.03
C VAL A 193 18.43 3.93 -1.81
N THR A 194 19.18 3.40 -0.86
CA THR A 194 20.56 3.78 -0.57
C THR A 194 21.53 2.64 -0.91
N ALA A 195 22.80 2.96 -1.06
CA ALA A 195 23.84 1.94 -1.12
C ALA A 195 23.97 1.21 0.24
N PRO A 196 24.50 -0.02 0.28
CA PRO A 196 24.74 -0.72 1.53
C PRO A 196 25.59 0.08 2.50
N ARG A 197 25.20 0.07 3.78
CA ARG A 197 25.88 0.79 4.87
C ARG A 197 25.88 2.32 4.74
N THR A 198 25.06 2.87 3.83
CA THR A 198 24.89 4.30 3.61
C THR A 198 23.55 4.73 4.16
N GLY A 199 23.48 5.84 4.89
CA GLY A 199 22.24 6.45 5.34
C GLY A 199 21.54 7.20 4.20
N TYR A 200 20.25 7.51 4.37
CA TYR A 200 19.53 8.36 3.42
C TYR A 200 20.10 9.79 3.39
N GLU A 201 20.69 10.23 4.50
CA GLU A 201 21.37 11.50 4.66
C GLU A 201 22.64 11.62 3.80
N ASP A 202 23.28 10.48 3.48
CA ASP A 202 24.53 10.43 2.69
C ASP A 202 24.27 10.32 1.18
N GLY A 203 23.03 10.00 0.80
CA GLY A 203 22.60 9.92 -0.58
C GLY A 203 21.61 8.78 -0.87
N TYR A 204 20.71 9.03 -1.78
CA TYR A 204 19.72 8.06 -2.24
C TYR A 204 19.40 8.24 -3.72
N PHE A 205 18.86 7.21 -4.33
CA PHE A 205 18.24 7.29 -5.64
C PHE A 205 16.85 6.60 -5.60
N ARG A 206 16.02 6.82 -6.60
CA ARG A 206 14.71 6.17 -6.67
C ARG A 206 14.73 4.98 -7.61
N THR A 207 14.05 3.90 -7.19
CA THR A 207 13.78 2.77 -8.09
C THR A 207 12.96 3.23 -9.30
N PRO A 208 12.99 2.53 -10.43
CA PRO A 208 12.07 2.78 -11.54
C PRO A 208 10.61 2.69 -11.09
N THR A 209 9.75 3.43 -11.77
CA THR A 209 8.29 3.39 -11.57
C THR A 209 7.77 1.96 -11.67
N TYR A 210 7.04 1.52 -10.65
CA TYR A 210 6.31 0.25 -10.67
C TYR A 210 5.09 0.34 -11.58
N LYS A 211 4.94 -0.61 -12.51
CA LYS A 211 3.84 -0.68 -13.47
C LYS A 211 3.35 -2.11 -13.56
N ARG A 212 2.04 -2.33 -13.39
CA ARG A 212 1.47 -3.66 -13.55
C ARG A 212 0.04 -3.56 -14.05
N VAL A 213 -0.30 -4.42 -15.00
CA VAL A 213 -1.67 -4.63 -15.47
C VAL A 213 -1.97 -6.11 -15.38
N ASP A 214 -3.08 -6.46 -14.73
CA ASP A 214 -3.60 -7.81 -14.62
C ASP A 214 -4.95 -7.87 -15.33
N LEU A 215 -5.20 -8.95 -16.07
CA LEU A 215 -6.44 -9.19 -16.78
C LEU A 215 -7.01 -10.53 -16.34
N GLY A 216 -8.29 -10.55 -15.98
CA GLY A 216 -8.99 -11.77 -15.61
C GLY A 216 -10.25 -11.98 -16.43
N PHE A 217 -10.49 -13.21 -16.77
CA PHE A 217 -11.72 -13.70 -17.39
C PHE A 217 -12.38 -14.70 -16.48
N SER A 218 -13.70 -14.67 -16.37
CA SER A 218 -14.45 -15.69 -15.63
C SER A 218 -15.67 -16.09 -16.45
N TYR A 219 -15.85 -17.38 -16.62
CA TYR A 219 -16.99 -17.96 -17.32
C TYR A 219 -17.86 -18.77 -16.35
N GLN A 220 -19.15 -18.46 -16.29
CA GLN A 220 -20.12 -19.21 -15.50
C GLN A 220 -20.46 -20.52 -16.20
N LEU A 221 -19.94 -21.63 -15.71
CA LEU A 221 -20.19 -22.98 -16.22
C LEU A 221 -21.62 -23.41 -15.92
N ALA A 222 -22.11 -23.11 -14.71
CA ALA A 222 -23.47 -23.38 -14.30
C ALA A 222 -23.95 -22.33 -13.30
N GLY A 223 -25.24 -22.01 -13.31
CA GLY A 223 -25.91 -21.07 -12.40
C GLY A 223 -27.32 -21.50 -12.04
N GLY A 224 -27.95 -20.88 -11.03
CA GLY A 224 -29.19 -21.31 -10.41
C GLY A 224 -30.41 -21.52 -11.34
N THR A 225 -30.34 -21.03 -12.58
CA THR A 225 -31.40 -21.24 -13.61
C THR A 225 -31.10 -22.38 -14.57
N ASP A 226 -29.95 -23.04 -14.45
CA ASP A 226 -29.55 -24.11 -15.35
C ASP A 226 -30.13 -25.46 -14.90
N ALA A 227 -30.66 -26.23 -15.81
CA ALA A 227 -31.27 -27.56 -15.54
C ALA A 227 -30.29 -28.58 -14.89
N ILE A 228 -28.97 -28.36 -15.00
CA ILE A 228 -27.98 -29.19 -14.35
C ILE A 228 -27.97 -28.99 -12.84
N MET A 229 -28.33 -27.77 -12.36
CA MET A 229 -28.37 -27.43 -10.94
C MET A 229 -29.54 -28.14 -10.20
N ASP A 230 -30.53 -28.63 -10.90
CA ASP A 230 -31.66 -29.36 -10.29
C ASP A 230 -31.32 -30.86 -10.05
N ARG A 231 -30.16 -31.34 -10.49
CA ARG A 231 -29.82 -32.77 -10.53
C ARG A 231 -28.75 -33.17 -9.50
N GLY A 232 -29.07 -34.15 -8.66
CA GLY A 232 -28.12 -34.88 -7.81
C GLY A 232 -27.25 -33.96 -6.95
N PHE A 233 -25.93 -34.13 -7.06
CA PHE A 233 -24.94 -33.36 -6.32
C PHE A 233 -25.01 -31.85 -6.56
N PHE A 234 -25.34 -31.43 -7.78
CA PHE A 234 -25.40 -30.01 -8.15
C PHE A 234 -26.56 -29.24 -7.52
N ARG A 235 -27.54 -29.91 -6.96
CA ARG A 235 -28.72 -29.29 -6.34
C ARG A 235 -28.41 -28.35 -5.18
N ASN A 236 -27.29 -28.57 -4.50
CA ASN A 236 -26.85 -27.75 -3.36
C ASN A 236 -25.90 -26.60 -3.78
N LEU A 237 -25.61 -26.50 -5.07
CA LEU A 237 -24.72 -25.47 -5.60
C LEU A 237 -25.55 -24.33 -6.18
N LYS A 238 -25.06 -23.09 -6.03
CA LYS A 238 -25.67 -21.88 -6.61
C LYS A 238 -25.01 -21.50 -7.92
N ASN A 239 -23.70 -21.52 -7.98
CA ASN A 239 -22.93 -21.13 -9.15
C ASN A 239 -21.62 -21.93 -9.25
N ILE A 240 -21.18 -22.15 -10.47
CA ILE A 240 -19.85 -22.68 -10.79
C ILE A 240 -19.20 -21.74 -11.80
N TRP A 241 -18.06 -21.16 -11.44
CA TRP A 241 -17.30 -20.26 -12.29
C TRP A 241 -15.92 -20.83 -12.58
N LEU A 242 -15.51 -20.79 -13.83
CA LEU A 242 -14.13 -21.05 -14.26
C LEU A 242 -13.47 -19.69 -14.57
N GLY A 243 -12.33 -19.42 -13.97
CA GLY A 243 -11.58 -18.18 -14.16
C GLY A 243 -10.19 -18.44 -14.74
N LEU A 244 -9.74 -17.52 -15.58
CA LEU A 244 -8.35 -17.41 -16.06
C LEU A 244 -7.84 -16.01 -15.73
N ASP A 245 -6.79 -15.93 -14.91
CA ASP A 245 -6.16 -14.65 -14.57
C ASP A 245 -4.75 -14.58 -15.19
N ILE A 246 -4.45 -13.48 -15.85
CA ILE A 246 -3.15 -13.16 -16.42
C ILE A 246 -2.56 -12.04 -15.59
N PHE A 247 -1.61 -12.36 -14.73
CA PHE A 247 -0.90 -11.39 -13.93
C PHE A 247 0.27 -10.82 -14.72
N ASN A 248 0.50 -9.50 -14.56
CA ASN A 248 1.54 -8.78 -15.28
C ASN A 248 1.46 -9.00 -16.79
N LEU A 249 0.31 -8.63 -17.37
CA LEU A 249 -0.06 -8.86 -18.79
C LEU A 249 1.05 -8.47 -19.77
N PHE A 250 1.76 -7.38 -19.51
CA PHE A 250 2.81 -6.84 -20.39
C PHE A 250 4.22 -7.36 -20.07
N ASP A 251 4.35 -8.28 -19.11
CA ASP A 251 5.63 -8.85 -18.66
C ASP A 251 6.66 -7.77 -18.25
N ILE A 252 6.18 -6.71 -17.56
CA ILE A 252 7.03 -5.59 -17.16
C ILE A 252 7.97 -6.05 -16.05
N LYS A 253 9.26 -5.80 -16.20
CA LYS A 253 10.29 -6.08 -15.20
C LYS A 253 10.28 -5.00 -14.14
N ASN A 254 9.49 -5.21 -13.08
CA ASN A 254 9.43 -4.31 -11.93
C ASN A 254 10.58 -4.62 -10.96
N THR A 255 11.35 -3.62 -10.59
CA THR A 255 12.45 -3.76 -9.64
C THR A 255 11.92 -3.95 -8.22
N SER A 256 12.32 -5.05 -7.56
CA SER A 256 12.02 -5.36 -6.17
C SER A 256 13.07 -4.82 -5.21
N SER A 257 14.33 -5.01 -5.56
CA SER A 257 15.50 -4.65 -4.76
C SER A 257 16.72 -4.55 -5.66
N TYR A 258 17.86 -4.22 -5.09
CA TYR A 258 19.14 -4.24 -5.80
C TYR A 258 20.13 -5.18 -5.12
N TYR A 259 20.86 -5.96 -5.92
CA TYR A 259 22.10 -6.58 -5.52
C TYR A 259 23.24 -5.58 -5.75
N TRP A 260 24.09 -5.45 -4.75
CA TRP A 260 25.26 -4.57 -4.83
C TRP A 260 26.50 -5.41 -4.99
N ILE A 261 27.27 -5.11 -6.04
CA ILE A 261 28.58 -5.70 -6.27
C ILE A 261 29.63 -4.62 -6.23
N THR A 262 30.81 -4.94 -5.70
CA THR A 262 31.94 -4.04 -5.65
C THR A 262 33.02 -4.59 -6.58
N ASN A 263 33.51 -3.76 -7.50
CA ASN A 263 34.63 -4.14 -8.38
C ASN A 263 35.99 -4.02 -7.65
N ILE A 264 37.06 -4.35 -8.37
CA ILE A 264 38.43 -4.29 -7.84
C ILE A 264 38.89 -2.87 -7.48
N ASP A 265 38.29 -1.84 -8.08
CA ASP A 265 38.55 -0.42 -7.83
C ASP A 265 37.68 0.15 -6.70
N ASN A 266 36.98 -0.71 -5.97
CA ASN A 266 36.05 -0.38 -4.88
C ASN A 266 34.82 0.45 -5.29
N HIS A 267 34.44 0.42 -6.59
CA HIS A 267 33.17 1.01 -7.04
C HIS A 267 32.01 0.04 -6.84
N GLN A 268 30.90 0.56 -6.34
CA GLN A 268 29.68 -0.20 -6.11
C GLN A 268 28.70 -0.07 -7.28
N TYR A 269 28.17 -1.19 -7.74
CA TYR A 269 27.16 -1.27 -8.81
C TYR A 269 25.87 -1.87 -8.28
N ALA A 270 24.75 -1.20 -8.55
CA ALA A 270 23.42 -1.65 -8.21
C ALA A 270 22.85 -2.52 -9.33
N ILE A 271 22.73 -3.81 -9.12
CA ILE A 271 22.12 -4.75 -10.09
C ILE A 271 20.67 -4.98 -9.68
N PRO A 272 19.67 -4.64 -10.53
CA PRO A 272 18.27 -4.77 -10.17
C PRO A 272 17.87 -6.25 -10.05
N ASN A 273 17.16 -6.56 -8.98
CA ASN A 273 16.44 -7.81 -8.78
C ASN A 273 14.96 -7.56 -9.10
N TYR A 274 14.40 -8.33 -10.01
CA TYR A 274 13.05 -8.12 -10.52
C TYR A 274 12.02 -8.98 -9.80
N LEU A 275 10.81 -8.45 -9.66
CA LEU A 275 9.64 -9.22 -9.30
C LEU A 275 9.27 -10.23 -10.39
N THR A 276 8.42 -11.17 -10.05
CA THR A 276 7.93 -12.20 -10.96
C THR A 276 7.33 -11.58 -12.23
N GLY A 277 7.69 -12.10 -13.39
CA GLY A 277 7.15 -11.73 -14.69
C GLY A 277 5.69 -12.15 -14.86
N ARG A 278 5.27 -12.36 -16.10
CA ARG A 278 3.90 -12.80 -16.40
C ARG A 278 3.60 -14.16 -15.80
N GLN A 279 2.41 -14.28 -15.19
CA GLN A 279 1.90 -15.53 -14.64
C GLN A 279 0.47 -15.79 -15.13
N LEU A 280 0.17 -17.03 -15.39
CA LEU A 280 -1.18 -17.52 -15.70
C LEU A 280 -1.70 -18.31 -14.50
N ASN A 281 -2.94 -18.03 -14.12
CA ASN A 281 -3.63 -18.72 -13.03
C ASN A 281 -5.02 -19.16 -13.48
N ILE A 282 -5.34 -20.42 -13.26
CA ILE A 282 -6.66 -20.98 -13.49
C ILE A 282 -7.35 -21.16 -12.15
N ARG A 283 -8.61 -20.75 -12.07
CA ARG A 283 -9.39 -20.73 -10.84
C ARG A 283 -10.76 -21.35 -11.08
N LEU A 284 -11.18 -22.26 -10.19
CA LEU A 284 -12.54 -22.78 -10.12
C LEU A 284 -13.19 -22.26 -8.83
N ILE A 285 -14.35 -21.60 -8.96
CA ILE A 285 -15.15 -21.12 -7.83
C ILE A 285 -16.46 -21.87 -7.84
N VAL A 286 -16.82 -22.42 -6.70
CA VAL A 286 -18.06 -23.16 -6.49
C VAL A 286 -18.79 -22.53 -5.32
N ASP A 287 -19.96 -21.94 -5.56
CA ASP A 287 -20.82 -21.35 -4.55
C ASP A 287 -21.88 -22.36 -4.12
N PHE A 288 -22.07 -22.55 -2.82
CA PHE A 288 -23.01 -23.46 -2.19
C PHE A 288 -24.27 -22.76 -1.69
#